data_468bb88c8579e8e7ce4be77eebfafe32
#
_entry.id   468bb88c8579e8e7ce4be77eebfafe32
#
_cell.length_a   1.000
_cell.length_b   1.000
_cell.length_c   1.000
_cell.angle_alpha   90.00
_cell.angle_beta   90.00
_cell.angle_gamma   90.00
#
_symmetry.space_group_name_H-M   'P 1'
#
loop_
_entity.id
_entity.type
_entity.pdbx_description
1 polymer ?
#
loop_
_entity_poly.entity_id
_entity_poly.type
_entity_poly.pdbx_seq_one_letter_code
_entity_poly.pdbx_strand_id
1 'polypeptide(L)'
;MKIIVNDTNIFIDLHSIGMLEEMCNLPYEIHTVDFVAAEIVEETQRIAFEHLVSIGKIRVNSFSAEEVMEIVAEHSEVSGNLSIPDCSVCYYARKHQVPMLTGDRRLRKYAEAQAIEVHGILFLFDEMVRFGVIPPDIAAAKLEELMQLNARLPKSEISQRIILWRRETTN
;
A
#
# COMPACT_ATOMS: atom_id res chain seq x y z
N MET A 1 16.12 -4.12 -7.96
CA MET A 1 14.66 -4.17 -7.78
C MET A 1 14.23 -2.79 -7.28
N LYS A 2 13.08 -2.28 -7.71
CA LYS A 2 12.60 -0.98 -7.19
C LYS A 2 11.96 -1.17 -5.84
N ILE A 3 12.26 -0.30 -4.87
CA ILE A 3 11.63 -0.27 -3.56
C ILE A 3 10.31 0.48 -3.68
N ILE A 4 9.27 0.00 -3.00
CA ILE A 4 8.01 0.70 -2.80
C ILE A 4 7.61 0.61 -1.33
N VAL A 5 7.30 1.74 -0.69
CA VAL A 5 6.91 1.75 0.72
C VAL A 5 5.39 1.81 0.87
N ASN A 6 4.87 1.00 1.79
CA ASN A 6 3.44 0.80 1.97
C ASN A 6 2.95 1.36 3.30
N ASP A 7 1.81 2.02 3.23
CA ASP A 7 0.98 2.40 4.35
C ASP A 7 0.07 1.22 4.79
N THR A 8 -0.41 1.25 6.02
CA THR A 8 -1.20 0.18 6.68
C THR A 8 -2.42 -0.24 5.87
N ASN A 9 -3.17 0.72 5.31
CA ASN A 9 -4.43 0.43 4.61
C ASN A 9 -4.26 -0.47 3.38
N ILE A 10 -3.11 -0.43 2.71
CA ILE A 10 -2.82 -1.31 1.57
C ILE A 10 -2.70 -2.78 2.02
N PHE A 11 -2.00 -3.02 3.13
CA PHE A 11 -1.88 -4.37 3.69
C PHE A 11 -3.24 -4.93 4.14
N ILE A 12 -4.05 -4.10 4.81
CA ILE A 12 -5.38 -4.47 5.29
C ILE A 12 -6.30 -4.79 4.12
N ASP A 13 -6.36 -3.94 3.10
CA ASP A 13 -7.19 -4.13 1.92
C ASP A 13 -6.81 -5.41 1.17
N LEU A 14 -5.53 -5.65 0.91
CA LEU A 14 -5.08 -6.86 0.23
C LEU A 14 -5.31 -8.12 1.06
N HIS A 15 -5.09 -8.06 2.38
CA HIS A 15 -5.39 -9.19 3.25
C HIS A 15 -6.88 -9.55 3.21
N SER A 16 -7.76 -8.55 3.22
CA SER A 16 -9.23 -8.76 3.25
C SER A 16 -9.77 -9.54 2.05
N ILE A 17 -9.06 -9.55 0.94
CA ILE A 17 -9.41 -10.26 -0.30
C ILE A 17 -8.44 -11.40 -0.64
N GLY A 18 -7.52 -11.74 0.28
CA GLY A 18 -6.54 -12.82 0.11
C GLY A 18 -5.53 -12.59 -1.00
N MET A 19 -5.08 -11.32 -1.20
CA MET A 19 -4.13 -10.92 -2.26
C MET A 19 -2.81 -10.37 -1.72
N LEU A 20 -2.55 -10.54 -0.42
CA LEU A 20 -1.36 -9.99 0.22
C LEU A 20 -0.05 -10.68 -0.25
N GLU A 21 -0.10 -12.00 -0.45
CA GLU A 21 1.05 -12.77 -0.94
C GLU A 21 1.33 -12.47 -2.42
N GLU A 22 0.30 -12.30 -3.24
CA GLU A 22 0.41 -11.97 -4.66
C GLU A 22 1.13 -10.63 -4.87
N MET A 23 0.84 -9.63 -4.06
CA MET A 23 1.58 -8.37 -4.08
C MET A 23 3.09 -8.60 -3.90
N CYS A 24 3.48 -9.52 -3.01
CA CYS A 24 4.87 -9.84 -2.73
C CYS A 24 5.57 -10.61 -3.86
N ASN A 25 4.85 -11.06 -4.88
CA ASN A 25 5.42 -11.69 -6.09
C ASN A 25 5.68 -10.67 -7.22
N LEU A 26 5.32 -9.41 -7.03
CA LEU A 26 5.72 -8.32 -7.92
C LEU A 26 7.24 -8.09 -7.88
N PRO A 27 7.83 -7.56 -8.95
CA PRO A 27 9.27 -7.28 -9.01
C PRO A 27 9.65 -6.00 -8.24
N TYR A 28 9.07 -5.84 -7.04
CA TYR A 28 9.35 -4.76 -6.11
C TYR A 28 9.89 -5.30 -4.80
N GLU A 29 10.73 -4.51 -4.13
CA GLU A 29 11.03 -4.70 -2.71
C GLU A 29 9.95 -3.99 -1.90
N ILE A 30 9.13 -4.77 -1.21
CA ILE A 30 8.02 -4.24 -0.41
C ILE A 30 8.55 -3.81 0.94
N HIS A 31 8.56 -2.51 1.17
CA HIS A 31 8.98 -1.91 2.43
C HIS A 31 7.78 -1.36 3.20
N THR A 32 7.94 -1.26 4.50
CA THR A 32 7.12 -0.45 5.41
C THR A 32 7.99 0.01 6.57
N VAL A 33 7.39 0.73 7.51
CA VAL A 33 8.07 1.24 8.71
C VAL A 33 7.42 0.68 9.97
N ASP A 34 8.14 0.65 11.07
CA ASP A 34 7.71 0.07 12.34
C ASP A 34 6.45 0.73 12.91
N PHE A 35 6.29 2.05 12.79
CA PHE A 35 5.07 2.76 13.18
C PHE A 35 3.84 2.28 12.41
N VAL A 36 3.97 2.03 11.11
CA VAL A 36 2.90 1.49 10.25
C VAL A 36 2.61 0.03 10.59
N ALA A 37 3.65 -0.79 10.78
CA ALA A 37 3.51 -2.19 11.18
C ALA A 37 2.77 -2.33 12.52
N ALA A 38 3.01 -1.42 13.47
CA ALA A 38 2.34 -1.40 14.77
C ALA A 38 0.83 -1.12 14.70
N GLU A 39 0.33 -0.56 13.60
CA GLU A 39 -1.12 -0.33 13.39
C GLU A 39 -1.87 -1.61 12.97
N ILE A 40 -1.17 -2.66 12.57
CA ILE A 40 -1.78 -3.95 12.18
C ILE A 40 -2.09 -4.74 13.46
N VAL A 41 -3.22 -4.44 14.09
CA VAL A 41 -3.59 -4.99 15.41
C VAL A 41 -4.57 -6.17 15.33
N GLU A 42 -5.30 -6.31 14.23
CA GLU A 42 -6.20 -7.45 14.02
C GLU A 42 -5.36 -8.73 13.86
N GLU A 43 -5.72 -9.79 14.60
CA GLU A 43 -4.86 -10.96 14.79
C GLU A 43 -4.55 -11.69 13.48
N THR A 44 -5.53 -11.90 12.61
CA THR A 44 -5.33 -12.65 11.36
C THR A 44 -4.49 -11.83 10.38
N GLN A 45 -4.70 -10.53 10.31
CA GLN A 45 -3.89 -9.62 9.50
C GLN A 45 -2.45 -9.57 9.99
N ARG A 46 -2.26 -9.48 11.30
CA ARG A 46 -0.94 -9.44 11.93
C ARG A 46 -0.16 -10.73 11.68
N ILE A 47 -0.79 -11.90 11.87
CA ILE A 47 -0.15 -13.21 11.60
C ILE A 47 0.29 -13.30 10.13
N ALA A 48 -0.57 -12.95 9.19
CA ALA A 48 -0.24 -12.99 7.76
C ALA A 48 0.91 -12.01 7.42
N PHE A 49 0.87 -10.79 7.97
CA PHE A 49 1.92 -9.79 7.77
C PHE A 49 3.25 -10.25 8.37
N GLU A 50 3.27 -10.69 9.63
CA GLU A 50 4.48 -11.17 10.32
C GLU A 50 5.09 -12.39 9.61
N HIS A 51 4.26 -13.26 9.06
CA HIS A 51 4.74 -14.38 8.23
C HIS A 51 5.54 -13.87 7.02
N LEU A 52 4.99 -12.92 6.26
CA LEU A 52 5.67 -12.33 5.09
C LEU A 52 6.95 -11.58 5.46
N VAL A 53 6.97 -10.94 6.62
CA VAL A 53 8.19 -10.34 7.18
C VAL A 53 9.23 -11.42 7.51
N SER A 54 8.82 -12.50 8.16
CA SER A 54 9.73 -13.58 8.60
C SER A 54 10.42 -14.30 7.43
N ILE A 55 9.74 -14.42 6.28
CA ILE A 55 10.30 -15.01 5.06
C ILE A 55 10.95 -13.98 4.12
N GLY A 56 11.10 -12.73 4.58
CA GLY A 56 11.81 -11.66 3.86
C GLY A 56 11.09 -11.09 2.65
N LYS A 57 9.78 -11.31 2.53
CA LYS A 57 8.94 -10.75 1.46
C LYS A 57 8.54 -9.30 1.73
N ILE A 58 8.42 -8.91 3.00
CA ILE A 58 8.18 -7.54 3.43
C ILE A 58 9.31 -7.12 4.37
N ARG A 59 9.86 -5.95 4.15
CA ARG A 59 10.89 -5.37 5.00
C ARG A 59 10.29 -4.26 5.87
N VAL A 60 10.38 -4.44 7.19
CA VAL A 60 10.04 -3.40 8.17
C VAL A 60 11.30 -2.63 8.53
N ASN A 61 11.27 -1.31 8.38
CA ASN A 61 12.38 -0.42 8.67
C ASN A 61 12.09 0.39 9.93
N SER A 62 13.07 0.49 10.81
CA SER A 62 12.99 1.28 12.04
C SER A 62 13.79 2.57 11.90
N PHE A 63 13.47 3.55 12.73
CA PHE A 63 14.10 4.86 12.75
C PHE A 63 15.08 5.01 13.91
N SER A 64 16.12 5.80 13.72
CA SER A 64 16.96 6.25 14.83
C SER A 64 16.21 7.23 15.76
N ALA A 65 16.75 7.49 16.93
CA ALA A 65 16.16 8.46 17.86
C ALA A 65 16.06 9.86 17.23
N GLU A 66 17.07 10.28 16.46
CA GLU A 66 17.08 11.55 15.75
C GLU A 66 15.96 11.61 14.70
N GLU A 67 15.80 10.56 13.90
CA GLU A 67 14.75 10.47 12.90
C GLU A 67 13.34 10.49 13.53
N VAL A 68 13.15 9.80 14.66
CA VAL A 68 11.89 9.86 15.41
C VAL A 68 11.59 11.27 15.85
N MET A 69 12.59 12.02 16.34
CA MET A 69 12.41 13.43 16.72
C MET A 69 12.03 14.31 15.53
N GLU A 70 12.64 14.10 14.38
CA GLU A 70 12.29 14.80 13.13
C GLU A 70 10.84 14.50 12.68
N ILE A 71 10.43 13.23 12.73
CA ILE A 71 9.06 12.80 12.40
C ILE A 71 8.03 13.43 13.35
N VAL A 72 8.32 13.47 14.67
CA VAL A 72 7.43 14.08 15.66
C VAL A 72 7.37 15.58 15.48
N ALA A 73 8.48 16.25 15.19
CA ALA A 73 8.51 17.68 14.88
C ALA A 73 7.68 18.00 13.65
N GLU A 74 7.87 17.25 12.56
CA GLU A 74 7.09 17.36 11.31
C GLU A 74 5.59 17.16 11.58
N HIS A 75 5.21 16.13 12.34
CA HIS A 75 3.84 15.89 12.74
C HIS A 75 3.21 17.06 13.48
N SER A 76 3.97 17.73 14.38
CA SER A 76 3.47 18.88 15.12
C SER A 76 3.20 20.12 14.27
N GLU A 77 3.84 20.24 13.11
CA GLU A 77 3.69 21.35 12.17
C GLU A 77 2.59 21.09 11.11
N VAL A 78 2.22 19.82 10.90
CA VAL A 78 1.23 19.44 9.89
C VAL A 78 -0.18 19.78 10.35
N SER A 79 -0.82 20.69 9.62
CA SER A 79 -2.26 20.92 9.73
C SER A 79 -3.02 19.86 8.95
N GLY A 80 -3.85 19.03 9.60
CA GLY A 80 -4.77 18.19 8.84
C GLY A 80 -5.01 16.77 9.31
N ASN A 81 -4.85 16.47 10.59
CA ASN A 81 -5.16 15.15 11.18
C ASN A 81 -4.42 13.96 10.56
N LEU A 82 -3.15 14.13 10.20
CA LEU A 82 -2.25 13.02 9.92
C LEU A 82 -1.76 12.43 11.25
N SER A 83 -1.56 11.13 11.28
CA SER A 83 -0.98 10.42 12.41
C SER A 83 0.57 10.44 12.36
N ILE A 84 1.22 10.06 13.45
CA ILE A 84 2.68 9.82 13.44
C ILE A 84 3.06 8.71 12.47
N PRO A 85 2.36 7.56 12.38
CA PRO A 85 2.57 6.60 11.31
C PRO A 85 2.50 7.19 9.89
N ASP A 86 1.50 8.05 9.60
CA ASP A 86 1.40 8.75 8.30
C ASP A 86 2.64 9.59 8.00
N CYS A 87 3.10 10.39 8.97
CA CYS A 87 4.31 11.20 8.83
C CYS A 87 5.56 10.32 8.67
N SER A 88 5.63 9.19 9.38
CA SER A 88 6.77 8.28 9.33
C SER A 88 6.95 7.61 7.97
N VAL A 89 5.88 7.15 7.33
CA VAL A 89 5.96 6.56 6.00
C VAL A 89 6.31 7.59 4.93
N CYS A 90 5.81 8.84 5.05
CA CYS A 90 6.22 9.96 4.19
C CYS A 90 7.70 10.33 4.38
N TYR A 91 8.14 10.41 5.63
CA TYR A 91 9.55 10.66 5.96
C TYR A 91 10.46 9.61 5.30
N TYR A 92 10.10 8.33 5.42
CA TYR A 92 10.84 7.23 4.80
C TYR A 92 10.88 7.37 3.27
N ALA A 93 9.71 7.57 2.64
CA ALA A 93 9.60 7.69 1.19
C ALA A 93 10.45 8.84 0.65
N ARG A 94 10.40 10.00 1.30
CA ARG A 94 11.18 11.20 0.94
C ARG A 94 12.68 10.98 1.11
N LYS A 95 13.10 10.43 2.26
CA LYS A 95 14.50 10.18 2.58
C LYS A 95 15.16 9.21 1.60
N HIS A 96 14.46 8.16 1.23
CA HIS A 96 14.96 7.12 0.33
C HIS A 96 14.60 7.36 -1.15
N GLN A 97 13.85 8.43 -1.46
CA GLN A 97 13.39 8.77 -2.82
C GLN A 97 12.66 7.60 -3.49
N VAL A 98 11.75 6.97 -2.76
CA VAL A 98 10.97 5.81 -3.21
C VAL A 98 9.49 6.15 -3.29
N PRO A 99 8.74 5.54 -4.24
CA PRO A 99 7.30 5.71 -4.32
C PRO A 99 6.60 5.13 -3.08
N MET A 100 5.45 5.71 -2.75
CA MET A 100 4.61 5.31 -1.63
C MET A 100 3.26 4.77 -2.11
N LEU A 101 2.77 3.73 -1.44
CA LEU A 101 1.42 3.20 -1.62
C LEU A 101 0.53 3.59 -0.45
N THR A 102 -0.58 4.27 -0.74
CA THR A 102 -1.62 4.57 0.24
C THR A 102 -3.01 4.70 -0.40
N GLY A 103 -4.04 4.28 0.32
CA GLY A 103 -5.45 4.53 0.02
C GLY A 103 -6.00 5.78 0.71
N ASP A 104 -5.25 6.39 1.62
CA ASP A 104 -5.70 7.58 2.34
C ASP A 104 -5.50 8.85 1.51
N ARG A 105 -6.59 9.62 1.30
CA ARG A 105 -6.56 10.85 0.49
C ARG A 105 -5.75 11.97 1.14
N ARG A 106 -5.77 12.07 2.47
CA ARG A 106 -5.05 13.13 3.20
C ARG A 106 -3.56 12.88 3.15
N LEU A 107 -3.18 11.62 3.44
CA LEU A 107 -1.80 11.17 3.34
C LEU A 107 -1.26 11.34 1.92
N ARG A 108 -2.04 10.93 0.89
CA ARG A 108 -1.68 11.16 -0.52
C ARG A 108 -1.40 12.63 -0.81
N LYS A 109 -2.33 13.51 -0.46
CA LYS A 109 -2.19 14.96 -0.71
C LYS A 109 -0.95 15.54 -0.02
N TYR A 110 -0.69 15.11 1.20
CA TYR A 110 0.48 15.53 1.96
C TYR A 110 1.78 15.06 1.32
N ALA A 111 1.85 13.79 0.92
CA ALA A 111 3.01 13.20 0.27
C ALA A 111 3.29 13.84 -1.11
N GLU A 112 2.27 14.03 -1.93
CA GLU A 112 2.37 14.70 -3.24
C GLU A 112 2.89 16.14 -3.11
N ALA A 113 2.47 16.87 -2.06
CA ALA A 113 2.99 18.21 -1.76
C ALA A 113 4.49 18.22 -1.41
N GLN A 114 5.04 17.07 -1.00
CA GLN A 114 6.46 16.86 -0.75
C GLN A 114 7.20 16.21 -1.92
N ALA A 115 6.60 16.22 -3.11
CA ALA A 115 7.15 15.61 -4.33
C ALA A 115 7.41 14.10 -4.22
N ILE A 116 6.68 13.38 -3.35
CA ILE A 116 6.69 11.93 -3.26
C ILE A 116 5.75 11.38 -4.34
N GLU A 117 6.23 10.41 -5.13
CA GLU A 117 5.39 9.65 -6.06
C GLU A 117 4.44 8.75 -5.27
N VAL A 118 3.12 8.89 -5.49
CA VAL A 118 2.11 8.16 -4.70
C VAL A 118 1.20 7.36 -5.60
N HIS A 119 1.09 6.07 -5.28
CA HIS A 119 0.15 5.14 -5.92
C HIS A 119 -0.91 4.65 -4.94
N GLY A 120 -1.99 4.11 -5.47
CA GLY A 120 -3.03 3.44 -4.69
C GLY A 120 -3.11 1.96 -5.02
N ILE A 121 -4.08 1.27 -4.43
CA ILE A 121 -4.26 -0.17 -4.61
C ILE A 121 -4.49 -0.57 -6.08
N LEU A 122 -5.13 0.28 -6.89
CA LEU A 122 -5.36 0.01 -8.31
C LEU A 122 -4.05 -0.14 -9.10
N PHE A 123 -3.02 0.62 -8.75
CA PHE A 123 -1.69 0.45 -9.33
C PHE A 123 -1.16 -0.97 -9.08
N LEU A 124 -1.33 -1.52 -7.88
CA LEU A 124 -0.89 -2.89 -7.59
C LEU A 124 -1.63 -3.92 -8.44
N PHE A 125 -2.93 -3.77 -8.62
CA PHE A 125 -3.70 -4.65 -9.51
C PHE A 125 -3.25 -4.55 -10.96
N ASP A 126 -3.03 -3.34 -11.48
CA ASP A 126 -2.50 -3.11 -12.82
C ASP A 126 -1.13 -3.80 -12.98
N GLU A 127 -0.24 -3.68 -11.98
CA GLU A 127 1.07 -4.31 -12.00
C GLU A 127 1.00 -5.84 -11.88
N MET A 128 0.12 -6.38 -11.01
CA MET A 128 -0.06 -7.84 -10.88
C MET A 128 -0.55 -8.46 -12.18
N VAL A 129 -1.45 -7.81 -12.90
CA VAL A 129 -1.89 -8.25 -14.23
C VAL A 129 -0.76 -8.10 -15.26
N ARG A 130 -0.11 -6.94 -15.29
CA ARG A 130 0.98 -6.64 -16.24
C ARG A 130 2.15 -7.62 -16.13
N PHE A 131 2.50 -8.03 -14.91
CA PHE A 131 3.60 -8.98 -14.67
C PHE A 131 3.14 -10.45 -14.67
N GLY A 132 1.85 -10.72 -14.93
CA GLY A 132 1.30 -12.08 -14.95
C GLY A 132 1.30 -12.76 -13.58
N VAL A 133 1.32 -12.00 -12.50
CA VAL A 133 1.19 -12.52 -11.13
C VAL A 133 -0.21 -13.10 -10.91
N ILE A 134 -1.22 -12.41 -11.46
CA ILE A 134 -2.60 -12.90 -11.50
C ILE A 134 -3.19 -12.71 -12.90
N PRO A 135 -4.10 -13.60 -13.36
CA PRO A 135 -4.81 -13.39 -14.60
C PRO A 135 -5.86 -12.27 -14.49
N PRO A 136 -6.23 -11.63 -15.62
CA PRO A 136 -7.15 -10.50 -15.64
C PRO A 136 -8.53 -10.77 -15.03
N ASP A 137 -9.08 -11.98 -15.23
CA ASP A 137 -10.38 -12.38 -14.65
C ASP A 137 -10.35 -12.47 -13.13
N ILE A 138 -9.25 -12.98 -12.56
CA ILE A 138 -9.02 -12.98 -11.11
C ILE A 138 -8.87 -11.55 -10.58
N ALA A 139 -8.12 -10.70 -11.28
CA ALA A 139 -7.99 -9.29 -10.91
C ALA A 139 -9.36 -8.60 -10.87
N ALA A 140 -10.20 -8.81 -11.89
CA ALA A 140 -11.55 -8.27 -11.95
C ALA A 140 -12.43 -8.76 -10.78
N ALA A 141 -12.42 -10.06 -10.49
CA ALA A 141 -13.19 -10.65 -9.40
C ALA A 141 -12.75 -10.10 -8.03
N LYS A 142 -11.44 -9.99 -7.81
CA LYS A 142 -10.88 -9.47 -6.55
C LYS A 142 -11.10 -7.99 -6.37
N LEU A 143 -11.11 -7.18 -7.42
CA LEU A 143 -11.50 -5.78 -7.32
C LEU A 143 -13.00 -5.61 -7.02
N GLU A 144 -13.87 -6.47 -7.56
CA GLU A 144 -15.29 -6.47 -7.20
C GLU A 144 -15.49 -6.80 -5.71
N GLU A 145 -14.78 -7.83 -5.21
CA GLU A 145 -14.80 -8.22 -3.80
C GLU A 145 -14.35 -7.04 -2.91
N LEU A 146 -13.23 -6.42 -3.24
CA LEU A 146 -12.69 -5.29 -2.49
C LEU A 146 -13.63 -4.08 -2.50
N MET A 147 -14.29 -3.81 -3.61
CA MET A 147 -15.26 -2.70 -3.72
C MET A 147 -16.48 -2.88 -2.79
N GLN A 148 -16.87 -4.12 -2.46
CA GLN A 148 -17.90 -4.39 -1.46
C GLN A 148 -17.42 -4.13 -0.03
N LEU A 149 -16.14 -4.36 0.24
CA LEU A 149 -15.54 -4.24 1.57
C LEU A 149 -15.08 -2.80 1.87
N ASN A 150 -14.63 -2.06 0.85
CA ASN A 150 -14.09 -0.72 1.00
C ASN A 150 -14.82 0.31 0.12
N ALA A 151 -15.78 1.02 0.72
CA ALA A 151 -16.59 2.03 0.05
C ALA A 151 -15.82 3.30 -0.39
N ARG A 152 -14.57 3.49 0.08
CA ARG A 152 -13.73 4.66 -0.23
C ARG A 152 -13.03 4.56 -1.59
N LEU A 153 -13.05 3.39 -2.20
CA LEU A 153 -12.39 3.13 -3.48
C LEU A 153 -13.03 3.90 -4.64
N PRO A 154 -12.26 4.26 -5.67
CA PRO A 154 -12.75 5.00 -6.84
C PRO A 154 -13.56 4.08 -7.76
N LYS A 155 -14.87 4.00 -7.54
CA LYS A 155 -15.77 3.05 -8.22
C LYS A 155 -15.73 3.14 -9.75
N SER A 156 -15.61 4.34 -10.30
CA SER A 156 -15.54 4.55 -11.76
C SER A 156 -14.29 3.90 -12.36
N GLU A 157 -13.13 4.13 -11.75
CA GLU A 157 -11.85 3.58 -12.22
C GLU A 157 -11.79 2.06 -12.08
N ILE A 158 -12.39 1.52 -11.01
CA ILE A 158 -12.54 0.07 -10.81
C ILE A 158 -13.41 -0.53 -11.91
N SER A 159 -14.59 0.05 -12.17
CA SER A 159 -15.51 -0.46 -13.18
C SER A 159 -14.87 -0.49 -14.57
N GLN A 160 -14.08 0.51 -14.92
CA GLN A 160 -13.35 0.56 -16.19
C GLN A 160 -12.34 -0.61 -16.31
N ARG A 161 -11.57 -0.90 -15.24
CA ARG A 161 -10.62 -2.03 -15.22
C ARG A 161 -11.32 -3.38 -15.33
N ILE A 162 -12.38 -3.58 -14.58
CA ILE A 162 -13.17 -4.82 -14.61
C ILE A 162 -13.69 -5.10 -16.03
N ILE A 163 -14.23 -4.09 -16.71
CA ILE A 163 -14.72 -4.22 -18.09
C ILE A 163 -13.57 -4.57 -19.03
N LEU A 164 -12.41 -3.89 -18.91
CA LEU A 164 -11.25 -4.14 -19.73
C LEU A 164 -10.74 -5.58 -19.56
N TRP A 165 -10.48 -6.00 -18.33
CA TRP A 165 -9.91 -7.31 -18.01
C TRP A 165 -10.83 -8.48 -18.37
N ARG A 166 -12.15 -8.31 -18.23
CA ARG A 166 -13.11 -9.35 -18.67
C ARG A 166 -13.16 -9.50 -20.19
N ARG A 167 -12.90 -8.44 -20.95
CA ARG A 167 -12.80 -8.52 -22.42
C ARG A 167 -11.54 -9.26 -22.87
N GLU A 168 -10.43 -9.04 -22.19
CA GLU A 168 -9.15 -9.71 -22.49
C GLU A 168 -9.23 -11.22 -22.27
N THR A 169 -10.02 -11.67 -21.30
CA THR A 169 -10.20 -13.10 -21.00
C THR A 169 -11.14 -13.81 -21.98
N THR A 170 -11.96 -13.07 -22.74
CA THR A 170 -12.96 -13.64 -23.68
C THR A 170 -12.41 -13.78 -25.11
N ASN A 171 -11.24 -13.24 -25.42
CA ASN A 171 -10.54 -13.34 -26.69
C ASN A 171 -9.38 -14.34 -26.62
#